data_9b2eae12577135ac339564e96998ce24
#
_entry.id   9b2eae12577135ac339564e96998ce24
#
_cell.length_a   1.000
_cell.length_b   1.000
_cell.length_c   1.000
_cell.angle_alpha   90.00
_cell.angle_beta   90.00
_cell.angle_gamma   90.00
#
_symmetry.space_group_name_H-M   'P 1'
#
loop_
_entity.id
_entity.type
_entity.pdbx_description
1 polymer ?
#
loop_
_entity_poly.entity_id
_entity_poly.type
_entity_poly.pdbx_seq_one_letter_code
_entity_poly.pdbx_strand_id
1 'polypeptide(L)'
;MLILLLAVSLQQVPTGFLDRTATVGGRAYRYQIYVPADYASQPSWPAILFLHGAGERGDDGLLQTNVGLGAAIRQNASRYPAIVVFPQVPRDSQWVGTPADMAVAALQQTMREFHVDPRRVYLTGLSMGGHGTWYVAYRHPELFAAIVPICGWVRDFPQFRGSVPVVPGDSASVMKNLAQRLGKVPIWIFHGEVDQVVNVNGSREPAAALKAAGADVRYSELLGLNHNSWDAAYASDEFVRWLFAQQRP
;
A
#
# COMPACT_ATOMS: atom_id res chain seq x y z
N MET A 1 -16.23 -29.64 -48.37
CA MET A 1 -16.21 -28.33 -47.63
C MET A 1 -15.65 -28.63 -46.25
N LEU A 2 -14.33 -28.37 -46.06
CA LEU A 2 -13.60 -28.69 -44.83
C LEU A 2 -13.74 -27.47 -43.89
N ILE A 3 -14.48 -27.62 -42.78
CA ILE A 3 -14.59 -26.56 -41.76
C ILE A 3 -13.35 -26.66 -40.88
N LEU A 4 -12.43 -25.73 -41.05
CA LEU A 4 -11.28 -25.57 -40.19
C LEU A 4 -11.76 -24.93 -38.88
N LEU A 5 -11.92 -25.73 -37.82
CA LEU A 5 -12.12 -25.25 -36.46
C LEU A 5 -10.78 -24.65 -35.97
N LEU A 6 -10.67 -23.31 -36.00
CA LEU A 6 -9.60 -22.62 -35.31
C LEU A 6 -9.85 -22.76 -33.78
N ALA A 7 -9.06 -23.65 -33.16
CA ALA A 7 -8.98 -23.70 -31.70
C ALA A 7 -8.26 -22.42 -31.23
N VAL A 8 -9.02 -21.45 -30.76
CA VAL A 8 -8.46 -20.31 -30.01
C VAL A 8 -8.00 -20.86 -28.67
N SER A 9 -6.70 -21.08 -28.53
CA SER A 9 -6.06 -21.37 -27.24
C SER A 9 -6.26 -20.14 -26.35
N LEU A 10 -7.21 -20.21 -25.41
CA LEU A 10 -7.32 -19.24 -24.33
C LEU A 10 -6.05 -19.36 -23.49
N GLN A 11 -5.11 -18.48 -23.70
CA GLN A 11 -3.88 -18.42 -22.91
C GLN A 11 -4.28 -18.09 -21.48
N GLN A 12 -4.14 -19.05 -20.58
CA GLN A 12 -4.51 -18.89 -19.18
C GLN A 12 -3.58 -17.85 -18.55
N VAL A 13 -4.16 -16.80 -17.96
CA VAL A 13 -3.39 -15.76 -17.25
C VAL A 13 -2.69 -16.39 -16.05
N PRO A 14 -1.38 -16.24 -15.89
CA PRO A 14 -0.67 -16.75 -14.73
C PRO A 14 -1.22 -16.14 -13.42
N THR A 15 -1.34 -16.96 -12.37
CA THR A 15 -1.84 -16.58 -11.05
C THR A 15 -0.80 -16.86 -9.96
N GLY A 16 -1.05 -16.36 -8.73
CA GLY A 16 -0.09 -16.44 -7.63
C GLY A 16 0.87 -15.26 -7.61
N PHE A 17 2.04 -15.44 -6.98
CA PHE A 17 3.08 -14.41 -6.93
C PHE A 17 3.93 -14.48 -8.21
N LEU A 18 3.99 -13.36 -8.93
CA LEU A 18 4.64 -13.25 -10.25
C LEU A 18 5.68 -12.13 -10.24
N ASP A 19 6.87 -12.40 -10.77
CA ASP A 19 7.94 -11.40 -10.91
C ASP A 19 7.65 -10.43 -12.06
N ARG A 20 7.94 -9.16 -11.83
CA ARG A 20 7.80 -8.05 -12.75
C ARG A 20 8.97 -7.08 -12.64
N THR A 21 9.09 -6.21 -13.62
CA THR A 21 10.07 -5.11 -13.64
C THR A 21 9.40 -3.84 -14.11
N ALA A 22 9.60 -2.75 -13.39
CA ALA A 22 9.22 -1.41 -13.79
C ALA A 22 10.47 -0.59 -14.07
N THR A 23 10.42 0.28 -15.10
CA THR A 23 11.53 1.18 -15.43
C THR A 23 11.16 2.62 -15.12
N VAL A 24 11.96 3.27 -14.29
CA VAL A 24 11.79 4.68 -13.91
C VAL A 24 13.15 5.37 -14.00
N GLY A 25 13.21 6.51 -14.68
CA GLY A 25 14.46 7.25 -14.87
C GLY A 25 15.58 6.45 -15.54
N GLY A 26 15.23 5.50 -16.42
CA GLY A 26 16.18 4.62 -17.10
C GLY A 26 16.70 3.44 -16.25
N ARG A 27 16.28 3.32 -14.99
CA ARG A 27 16.64 2.22 -14.11
C ARG A 27 15.51 1.21 -13.97
N ALA A 28 15.85 -0.07 -14.05
CA ALA A 28 14.92 -1.18 -13.82
C ALA A 28 14.82 -1.51 -12.32
N TYR A 29 13.60 -1.68 -11.83
CA TYR A 29 13.29 -2.05 -10.46
C TYR A 29 12.44 -3.32 -10.46
N ARG A 30 12.84 -4.31 -9.68
CA ARG A 30 12.05 -5.54 -9.49
C ARG A 30 10.86 -5.27 -8.58
N TYR A 31 9.75 -5.92 -8.89
CA TYR A 31 8.59 -5.99 -8.02
C TYR A 31 7.87 -7.32 -8.22
N GLN A 32 7.04 -7.71 -7.27
CA GLN A 32 6.11 -8.82 -7.44
C GLN A 32 4.68 -8.33 -7.52
N ILE A 33 3.86 -9.09 -8.20
CA ILE A 33 2.41 -8.98 -8.10
C ILE A 33 1.86 -10.30 -7.57
N TYR A 34 0.76 -10.21 -6.83
CA TYR A 34 -0.09 -11.35 -6.55
C TYR A 34 -1.34 -11.27 -7.41
N VAL A 35 -1.66 -12.34 -8.12
CA VAL A 35 -2.88 -12.48 -8.92
C VAL A 35 -3.73 -13.60 -8.33
N PRO A 36 -5.01 -13.36 -7.96
CA PRO A 36 -5.88 -14.38 -7.39
C PRO A 36 -6.01 -15.62 -8.28
N ALA A 37 -6.11 -16.80 -7.66
CA ALA A 37 -6.22 -18.07 -8.39
C ALA A 37 -7.46 -18.14 -9.29
N ASP A 38 -8.53 -17.46 -8.88
CA ASP A 38 -9.80 -17.35 -9.58
C ASP A 38 -9.90 -16.09 -10.46
N TYR A 39 -8.78 -15.55 -10.92
CA TYR A 39 -8.72 -14.30 -11.69
C TYR A 39 -9.72 -14.25 -12.86
N ALA A 40 -9.98 -15.37 -13.51
CA ALA A 40 -10.93 -15.45 -14.61
C ALA A 40 -12.41 -15.38 -14.16
N SER A 41 -12.70 -15.40 -12.85
CA SER A 41 -14.06 -15.49 -12.32
C SER A 41 -14.87 -14.19 -12.41
N GLN A 42 -14.18 -13.03 -12.60
CA GLN A 42 -14.84 -11.72 -12.67
C GLN A 42 -14.16 -10.79 -13.68
N PRO A 43 -14.91 -9.83 -14.25
CA PRO A 43 -14.42 -8.99 -15.35
C PRO A 43 -13.38 -7.94 -14.90
N SER A 44 -13.35 -7.57 -13.62
CA SER A 44 -12.38 -6.61 -13.09
C SER A 44 -12.14 -6.83 -11.60
N TRP A 45 -10.94 -6.47 -11.13
CA TRP A 45 -10.45 -6.76 -9.81
C TRP A 45 -10.06 -5.48 -9.06
N PRO A 46 -10.23 -5.43 -7.73
CA PRO A 46 -9.55 -4.43 -6.91
C PRO A 46 -8.04 -4.57 -7.04
N ALA A 47 -7.29 -3.50 -6.79
CA ALA A 47 -5.86 -3.56 -6.66
C ALA A 47 -5.38 -2.95 -5.34
N ILE A 48 -4.31 -3.49 -4.77
CA ILE A 48 -3.65 -2.98 -3.58
C ILE A 48 -2.19 -2.70 -3.91
N LEU A 49 -1.73 -1.48 -3.68
CA LEU A 49 -0.31 -1.16 -3.63
C LEU A 49 0.17 -1.34 -2.18
N PHE A 50 1.10 -2.27 -1.96
CA PHE A 50 1.69 -2.54 -0.65
C PHE A 50 3.12 -2.04 -0.56
N LEU A 51 3.43 -1.24 0.45
CA LEU A 51 4.75 -0.70 0.73
C LEU A 51 5.35 -1.37 1.97
N HIS A 52 6.46 -2.08 1.79
CA HIS A 52 7.13 -2.84 2.85
C HIS A 52 7.90 -1.96 3.85
N GLY A 53 8.33 -2.54 4.95
CA GLY A 53 9.16 -1.90 5.98
C GLY A 53 10.64 -1.79 5.61
N ALA A 54 11.44 -1.27 6.52
CA ALA A 54 12.87 -1.08 6.30
C ALA A 54 13.66 -2.40 6.18
N GLY A 55 13.15 -3.48 6.76
CA GLY A 55 13.80 -4.80 6.75
C GLY A 55 13.76 -5.50 5.40
N GLU A 56 12.81 -5.15 4.53
CA GLU A 56 12.58 -5.79 3.25
C GLU A 56 13.23 -5.04 2.07
N ARG A 57 14.03 -4.00 2.37
CA ARG A 57 14.84 -3.31 1.35
C ARG A 57 15.74 -4.27 0.61
N GLY A 58 15.93 -4.06 -0.68
CA GLY A 58 16.81 -4.91 -1.49
C GLY A 58 16.60 -4.73 -2.97
N ASP A 59 17.10 -5.71 -3.70
CA ASP A 59 17.00 -5.82 -5.16
C ASP A 59 16.78 -7.27 -5.62
N ASP A 60 16.50 -8.17 -4.66
CA ASP A 60 16.22 -9.58 -4.95
C ASP A 60 14.83 -9.82 -5.56
N GLY A 61 13.89 -8.87 -5.35
CA GLY A 61 12.52 -8.97 -5.81
C GLY A 61 11.66 -9.95 -5.00
N LEU A 62 12.11 -10.38 -3.80
CA LEU A 62 11.47 -11.43 -3.01
C LEU A 62 11.10 -11.00 -1.58
N LEU A 63 12.04 -10.36 -0.87
CA LEU A 63 11.90 -10.04 0.57
C LEU A 63 10.66 -9.21 0.87
N GLN A 64 10.25 -8.31 -0.02
CA GLN A 64 9.10 -7.42 0.16
C GLN A 64 7.76 -8.16 0.31
N THR A 65 7.70 -9.45 0.00
CA THR A 65 6.47 -10.26 0.16
C THR A 65 6.48 -11.16 1.40
N ASN A 66 7.56 -11.15 2.20
CA ASN A 66 7.72 -12.08 3.31
C ASN A 66 7.00 -11.64 4.59
N VAL A 67 6.67 -10.36 4.70
CA VAL A 67 5.98 -9.78 5.87
C VAL A 67 4.70 -9.07 5.48
N GLY A 68 3.90 -8.75 6.47
CA GLY A 68 2.68 -7.96 6.30
C GLY A 68 1.69 -8.61 5.33
N LEU A 69 1.24 -7.87 4.33
CA LEU A 69 0.19 -8.32 3.42
C LEU A 69 0.58 -9.56 2.61
N GLY A 70 1.84 -9.69 2.19
CA GLY A 70 2.31 -10.87 1.45
C GLY A 70 2.25 -12.15 2.29
N ALA A 71 2.64 -12.05 3.57
CA ALA A 71 2.51 -13.16 4.53
C ALA A 71 1.03 -13.49 4.81
N ALA A 72 0.18 -12.50 4.98
CA ALA A 72 -1.26 -12.68 5.20
C ALA A 72 -1.94 -13.37 4.01
N ILE A 73 -1.59 -13.03 2.77
CA ILE A 73 -2.09 -13.71 1.56
C ILE A 73 -1.65 -15.17 1.53
N ARG A 74 -0.39 -15.48 1.87
CA ARG A 74 0.09 -16.89 1.92
C ARG A 74 -0.63 -17.72 2.97
N GLN A 75 -1.04 -17.10 4.08
CA GLN A 75 -1.82 -17.78 5.12
C GLN A 75 -3.27 -18.04 4.68
N ASN A 76 -3.90 -17.06 4.04
CA ASN A 76 -5.28 -17.16 3.57
C ASN A 76 -5.55 -16.23 2.39
N ALA A 77 -5.29 -16.74 1.18
CA ALA A 77 -5.42 -15.99 -0.07
C ALA A 77 -6.86 -15.51 -0.32
N SER A 78 -7.86 -16.29 0.08
CA SER A 78 -9.28 -15.96 -0.17
C SER A 78 -9.76 -14.71 0.58
N ARG A 79 -9.03 -14.27 1.61
CA ARG A 79 -9.34 -13.01 2.32
C ARG A 79 -9.03 -11.77 1.49
N TYR A 80 -8.16 -11.89 0.49
CA TYR A 80 -7.67 -10.77 -0.31
C TYR A 80 -8.03 -10.95 -1.79
N PRO A 81 -9.32 -10.79 -2.16
CA PRO A 81 -9.75 -10.90 -3.54
C PRO A 81 -9.33 -9.67 -4.35
N ALA A 82 -8.03 -9.49 -4.52
CA ALA A 82 -7.42 -8.34 -5.18
C ALA A 82 -6.10 -8.71 -5.86
N ILE A 83 -5.74 -7.97 -6.90
CA ILE A 83 -4.38 -7.96 -7.42
C ILE A 83 -3.54 -7.11 -6.47
N VAL A 84 -2.40 -7.62 -6.01
CA VAL A 84 -1.55 -6.87 -5.09
C VAL A 84 -0.18 -6.62 -5.70
N VAL A 85 0.27 -5.37 -5.64
CA VAL A 85 1.55 -4.92 -6.18
C VAL A 85 2.52 -4.73 -5.02
N PHE A 86 3.66 -5.42 -5.08
CA PHE A 86 4.71 -5.44 -4.08
C PHE A 86 6.02 -4.91 -4.68
N PRO A 87 6.21 -3.58 -4.78
CA PRO A 87 7.50 -3.03 -5.19
C PRO A 87 8.55 -3.24 -4.09
N GLN A 88 9.84 -3.20 -4.47
CA GLN A 88 10.95 -3.28 -3.51
C GLN A 88 11.84 -2.04 -3.60
N VAL A 89 12.04 -1.38 -2.46
CA VAL A 89 12.94 -0.23 -2.33
C VAL A 89 14.39 -0.71 -2.26
N PRO A 90 15.34 -0.08 -2.98
CA PRO A 90 16.78 -0.36 -2.82
C PRO A 90 17.28 -0.20 -1.37
N ARG A 91 18.40 -0.87 -1.02
CA ARG A 91 18.94 -0.98 0.35
C ARG A 91 19.08 0.37 1.07
N ASP A 92 19.55 1.39 0.36
CA ASP A 92 19.86 2.70 0.94
C ASP A 92 18.79 3.75 0.66
N SER A 93 17.55 3.30 0.41
CA SER A 93 16.44 4.17 0.02
C SER A 93 15.24 4.03 0.95
N GLN A 94 14.28 4.95 0.78
CA GLN A 94 13.00 4.98 1.46
C GLN A 94 11.89 5.20 0.42
N TRP A 95 10.62 5.12 0.83
CA TRP A 95 9.46 5.36 -0.03
C TRP A 95 9.21 6.85 -0.30
N VAL A 96 10.25 7.55 -0.79
CA VAL A 96 10.21 8.99 -1.13
C VAL A 96 10.93 9.23 -2.46
N GLY A 97 10.56 10.28 -3.20
CA GLY A 97 11.16 10.57 -4.52
C GLY A 97 11.05 9.40 -5.48
N THR A 98 12.14 9.10 -6.21
CA THR A 98 12.17 8.05 -7.24
C THR A 98 11.67 6.68 -6.80
N PRO A 99 11.97 6.13 -5.58
CA PRO A 99 11.35 4.88 -5.12
C PRO A 99 9.83 4.95 -4.96
N ALA A 100 9.28 6.09 -4.53
CA ALA A 100 7.84 6.28 -4.49
C ALA A 100 7.24 6.36 -5.91
N ASP A 101 7.90 7.07 -6.82
CA ASP A 101 7.49 7.14 -8.22
C ASP A 101 7.53 5.75 -8.89
N MET A 102 8.53 4.93 -8.54
CA MET A 102 8.63 3.55 -9.00
C MET A 102 7.45 2.69 -8.49
N ALA A 103 7.05 2.85 -7.22
CA ALA A 103 5.89 2.14 -6.70
C ALA A 103 4.60 2.50 -7.44
N VAL A 104 4.39 3.77 -7.74
CA VAL A 104 3.24 4.24 -8.54
C VAL A 104 3.34 3.73 -9.98
N ALA A 105 4.53 3.73 -10.59
CA ALA A 105 4.73 3.20 -11.93
C ALA A 105 4.45 1.69 -12.01
N ALA A 106 4.88 0.92 -11.00
CA ALA A 106 4.58 -0.51 -10.90
C ALA A 106 3.07 -0.77 -10.78
N LEU A 107 2.35 0.01 -9.96
CA LEU A 107 0.89 -0.06 -9.88
C LEU A 107 0.25 0.25 -11.23
N GLN A 108 0.62 1.34 -11.88
CA GLN A 108 0.06 1.74 -13.17
C GLN A 108 0.37 0.72 -14.28
N GLN A 109 1.56 0.12 -14.28
CA GLN A 109 1.90 -0.96 -15.20
C GLN A 109 1.00 -2.18 -14.97
N THR A 110 0.79 -2.58 -13.72
CA THR A 110 -0.10 -3.69 -13.35
C THR A 110 -1.54 -3.40 -13.76
N MET A 111 -2.02 -2.16 -13.59
CA MET A 111 -3.37 -1.76 -14.02
C MET A 111 -3.57 -1.81 -15.54
N ARG A 112 -2.50 -1.67 -16.32
CA ARG A 112 -2.55 -1.84 -17.79
C ARG A 112 -2.46 -3.30 -18.23
N GLU A 113 -1.76 -4.14 -17.44
CA GLU A 113 -1.55 -5.55 -17.75
C GLU A 113 -2.77 -6.41 -17.35
N PHE A 114 -3.46 -6.03 -16.28
CA PHE A 114 -4.58 -6.77 -15.72
C PHE A 114 -5.86 -5.95 -15.70
N HIS A 115 -7.01 -6.61 -15.64
CA HIS A 115 -8.32 -5.97 -15.54
C HIS A 115 -8.57 -5.43 -14.13
N VAL A 116 -7.91 -4.33 -13.79
CA VAL A 116 -8.11 -3.63 -12.51
C VAL A 116 -9.28 -2.66 -12.64
N ASP A 117 -10.17 -2.66 -11.62
CA ASP A 117 -11.16 -1.60 -11.46
C ASP A 117 -10.47 -0.33 -10.90
N PRO A 118 -10.36 0.76 -11.68
CA PRO A 118 -9.65 1.96 -11.26
C PRO A 118 -10.35 2.68 -10.09
N ARG A 119 -11.60 2.35 -9.79
CA ARG A 119 -12.34 2.89 -8.65
C ARG A 119 -12.06 2.14 -7.35
N ARG A 120 -11.43 0.96 -7.40
CA ARG A 120 -11.12 0.10 -6.26
C ARG A 120 -9.62 -0.16 -6.14
N VAL A 121 -8.85 0.93 -6.10
CA VAL A 121 -7.40 0.89 -5.90
C VAL A 121 -7.08 1.37 -4.48
N TYR A 122 -6.32 0.58 -3.74
CA TYR A 122 -6.00 0.84 -2.33
C TYR A 122 -4.49 0.94 -2.13
N LEU A 123 -4.09 1.68 -1.09
CA LEU A 123 -2.69 1.82 -0.72
C LEU A 123 -2.53 1.47 0.76
N THR A 124 -1.56 0.60 1.06
CA THR A 124 -1.21 0.25 2.44
C THR A 124 0.29 0.02 2.57
N GLY A 125 0.79 0.13 3.78
CA GLY A 125 2.20 -0.15 4.07
C GLY A 125 2.47 -0.10 5.56
N LEU A 126 3.58 -0.73 5.97
CA LEU A 126 3.97 -0.87 7.37
C LEU A 126 5.28 -0.16 7.68
N SER A 127 5.41 0.45 8.87
CA SER A 127 6.66 1.09 9.33
C SER A 127 7.14 2.14 8.31
N MET A 128 8.33 1.98 7.72
CA MET A 128 8.81 2.80 6.60
C MET A 128 7.80 2.84 5.45
N GLY A 129 7.10 1.74 5.17
CA GLY A 129 6.01 1.69 4.19
C GLY A 129 4.76 2.42 4.64
N GLY A 130 4.51 2.50 5.96
CA GLY A 130 3.46 3.35 6.53
C GLY A 130 3.74 4.85 6.31
N HIS A 131 5.01 5.27 6.48
CA HIS A 131 5.47 6.60 6.05
C HIS A 131 5.29 6.80 4.53
N GLY A 132 5.71 5.80 3.74
CA GLY A 132 5.53 5.80 2.28
C GLY A 132 4.07 5.88 1.86
N THR A 133 3.16 5.24 2.60
CA THR A 133 1.70 5.34 2.37
C THR A 133 1.22 6.78 2.49
N TRP A 134 1.63 7.50 3.53
CA TRP A 134 1.34 8.93 3.65
C TRP A 134 1.97 9.74 2.51
N TYR A 135 3.24 9.45 2.17
CA TYR A 135 3.98 10.19 1.14
C TYR A 135 3.36 10.04 -0.25
N VAL A 136 3.03 8.81 -0.65
CA VAL A 136 2.42 8.52 -1.95
C VAL A 136 0.99 9.05 -2.01
N ALA A 137 0.19 8.84 -0.97
CA ALA A 137 -1.18 9.33 -0.92
C ALA A 137 -1.27 10.87 -0.97
N TYR A 138 -0.38 11.58 -0.28
CA TYR A 138 -0.35 13.04 -0.32
C TYR A 138 -0.11 13.59 -1.72
N ARG A 139 0.69 12.89 -2.53
CA ARG A 139 1.02 13.28 -3.92
C ARG A 139 -0.03 12.85 -4.92
N HIS A 140 -0.65 11.72 -4.69
CA HIS A 140 -1.58 11.04 -5.61
C HIS A 140 -2.90 10.66 -4.93
N PRO A 141 -3.61 11.58 -4.22
CA PRO A 141 -4.85 11.24 -3.53
C PRO A 141 -5.95 10.76 -4.48
N GLU A 142 -5.86 11.17 -5.75
CA GLU A 142 -6.80 10.80 -6.80
C GLU A 142 -6.69 9.33 -7.24
N LEU A 143 -5.63 8.63 -6.89
CA LEU A 143 -5.45 7.22 -7.28
C LEU A 143 -6.21 6.26 -6.37
N PHE A 144 -6.41 6.60 -5.09
CA PHE A 144 -6.79 5.64 -4.08
C PHE A 144 -8.22 5.79 -3.58
N ALA A 145 -8.94 4.66 -3.52
CA ALA A 145 -10.25 4.56 -2.88
C ALA A 145 -10.16 4.55 -1.35
N ALA A 146 -9.06 4.05 -0.81
CA ALA A 146 -8.73 4.12 0.61
C ALA A 146 -7.21 3.97 0.82
N ILE A 147 -6.73 4.46 1.96
CA ILE A 147 -5.35 4.27 2.38
C ILE A 147 -5.27 3.72 3.82
N VAL A 148 -4.26 2.88 4.07
CA VAL A 148 -4.08 2.23 5.37
C VAL A 148 -2.60 2.28 5.79
N PRO A 149 -2.14 3.38 6.39
CA PRO A 149 -0.81 3.46 6.99
C PRO A 149 -0.77 2.69 8.31
N ILE A 150 0.20 1.77 8.46
CA ILE A 150 0.39 0.97 9.68
C ILE A 150 1.72 1.33 10.30
N CYS A 151 1.73 1.68 11.60
CA CYS A 151 2.89 2.12 12.40
C CYS A 151 3.82 3.08 11.64
N GLY A 152 3.23 3.98 10.84
CA GLY A 152 3.95 4.97 10.06
C GLY A 152 4.04 6.32 10.77
N TRP A 153 4.59 7.31 10.06
CA TRP A 153 4.71 8.69 10.54
C TRP A 153 4.57 9.70 9.41
N VAL A 154 4.17 10.91 9.76
CA VAL A 154 4.04 12.05 8.82
C VAL A 154 5.15 13.06 9.05
N ARG A 155 5.45 13.40 10.31
CA ARG A 155 6.52 14.32 10.71
C ARG A 155 7.84 13.58 10.84
N ASP A 156 8.94 14.31 10.65
CA ASP A 156 10.25 13.80 11.03
C ASP A 156 10.33 13.61 12.54
N PHE A 157 10.79 12.44 12.94
CA PHE A 157 11.20 12.15 14.31
C PHE A 157 12.72 12.18 14.42
N PRO A 158 13.29 12.50 15.61
CA PRO A 158 14.72 12.53 15.81
C PRO A 158 15.47 11.25 15.38
N GLN A 159 14.81 10.08 15.51
CA GLN A 159 15.36 8.79 15.11
C GLN A 159 15.39 8.57 13.59
N PHE A 160 14.66 9.38 12.82
CA PHE A 160 14.58 9.29 11.35
C PHE A 160 15.12 10.55 10.69
N ARG A 161 16.15 11.17 11.27
CA ARG A 161 16.77 12.38 10.74
C ARG A 161 17.16 12.21 9.28
N GLY A 162 16.76 13.20 8.47
CA GLY A 162 17.01 13.21 7.01
C GLY A 162 15.96 12.47 6.21
N SER A 163 14.84 12.03 6.82
CA SER A 163 13.67 11.60 6.05
C SER A 163 13.09 12.79 5.27
N VAL A 164 12.64 12.52 4.04
CA VAL A 164 11.96 13.55 3.25
C VAL A 164 10.57 13.76 3.81
N PRO A 165 10.15 15.01 4.12
CA PRO A 165 8.82 15.27 4.67
C PRO A 165 7.70 14.75 3.77
N VAL A 166 6.69 14.12 4.36
CA VAL A 166 5.45 13.74 3.65
C VAL A 166 4.80 14.97 3.06
N VAL A 167 4.65 16.00 3.88
CA VAL A 167 3.98 17.26 3.55
C VAL A 167 5.04 18.36 3.44
N PRO A 168 5.16 19.04 2.30
CA PRO A 168 6.02 20.21 2.18
C PRO A 168 5.55 21.36 3.08
N GLY A 169 6.50 22.16 3.57
CA GLY A 169 6.22 23.36 4.35
C GLY A 169 6.81 23.31 5.76
N ASP A 170 6.42 24.27 6.60
CA ASP A 170 6.86 24.35 7.97
C ASP A 170 6.16 23.32 8.88
N SER A 171 6.78 23.02 10.01
CA SER A 171 6.26 22.03 10.96
C SER A 171 4.90 22.39 11.56
N ALA A 172 4.51 23.67 11.61
CA ALA A 172 3.25 24.12 12.19
C ALA A 172 2.06 23.81 11.27
N SER A 173 2.27 23.84 9.94
CA SER A 173 1.21 23.65 8.95
C SER A 173 1.04 22.21 8.48
N VAL A 174 2.00 21.32 8.75
CA VAL A 174 2.05 19.94 8.21
C VAL A 174 0.72 19.19 8.38
N MET A 175 0.18 19.13 9.60
CA MET A 175 -1.05 18.35 9.85
C MET A 175 -2.30 18.98 9.22
N LYS A 176 -2.37 20.30 9.19
CA LYS A 176 -3.45 21.04 8.51
C LYS A 176 -3.41 20.75 6.99
N ASN A 177 -2.24 20.85 6.38
CA ASN A 177 -2.06 20.62 4.95
C ASN A 177 -2.33 19.14 4.58
N LEU A 178 -1.91 18.21 5.45
CA LEU A 178 -2.25 16.78 5.30
C LEU A 178 -3.76 16.58 5.25
N ALA A 179 -4.48 17.14 6.24
CA ALA A 179 -5.92 16.98 6.35
C ALA A 179 -6.66 17.65 5.18
N GLN A 180 -6.22 18.82 4.74
CA GLN A 180 -6.78 19.48 3.55
C GLN A 180 -6.60 18.64 2.27
N ARG A 181 -5.43 17.99 2.11
CA ARG A 181 -5.11 17.22 0.91
C ARG A 181 -5.80 15.86 0.89
N LEU A 182 -5.86 15.17 2.04
CA LEU A 182 -6.34 13.79 2.15
C LEU A 182 -7.75 13.66 2.75
N GLY A 183 -8.37 14.74 3.19
CA GLY A 183 -9.65 14.69 3.91
C GLY A 183 -10.84 14.10 3.15
N LYS A 184 -10.71 13.86 1.85
CA LYS A 184 -11.73 13.18 1.02
C LYS A 184 -11.43 11.70 0.76
N VAL A 185 -10.25 11.20 1.18
CA VAL A 185 -9.85 9.80 1.02
C VAL A 185 -10.21 9.07 2.32
N PRO A 186 -10.95 7.97 2.28
CA PRO A 186 -11.16 7.10 3.44
C PRO A 186 -9.81 6.57 3.97
N ILE A 187 -9.58 6.72 5.28
CA ILE A 187 -8.31 6.37 5.91
C ILE A 187 -8.54 5.49 7.13
N TRP A 188 -7.79 4.38 7.25
CA TRP A 188 -7.73 3.62 8.48
C TRP A 188 -6.28 3.44 8.93
N ILE A 189 -5.95 4.03 10.07
CA ILE A 189 -4.61 4.05 10.65
C ILE A 189 -4.53 2.97 11.73
N PHE A 190 -3.44 2.18 11.73
CA PHE A 190 -3.14 1.21 12.79
C PHE A 190 -1.78 1.51 13.42
N HIS A 191 -1.67 1.31 14.75
CA HIS A 191 -0.40 1.44 15.46
C HIS A 191 -0.42 0.61 16.74
N GLY A 192 0.73 0.04 17.12
CA GLY A 192 0.88 -0.62 18.43
C GLY A 192 1.02 0.44 19.55
N GLU A 193 0.27 0.26 20.64
CA GLU A 193 0.24 1.22 21.76
C GLU A 193 1.64 1.43 22.38
N VAL A 194 2.42 0.35 22.49
CA VAL A 194 3.75 0.35 23.12
C VAL A 194 4.89 0.22 22.11
N ASP A 195 4.69 0.74 20.89
CA ASP A 195 5.69 0.73 19.84
C ASP A 195 6.97 1.47 20.26
N GLN A 196 8.07 0.72 20.35
CA GLN A 196 9.39 1.22 20.76
C GLN A 196 10.28 1.60 19.57
N VAL A 197 9.85 1.38 18.34
CA VAL A 197 10.58 1.70 17.11
C VAL A 197 10.06 2.99 16.49
N VAL A 198 8.76 3.08 16.28
CA VAL A 198 8.08 4.29 15.78
C VAL A 198 7.14 4.80 16.86
N ASN A 199 7.38 6.01 17.34
CA ASN A 199 6.54 6.60 18.37
C ASN A 199 5.07 6.64 17.90
N VAL A 200 4.16 6.16 18.74
CA VAL A 200 2.72 6.07 18.47
C VAL A 200 2.08 7.43 18.09
N ASN A 201 2.69 8.55 18.52
CA ASN A 201 2.27 9.89 18.11
C ASN A 201 2.40 10.12 16.60
N GLY A 202 3.23 9.33 15.90
CA GLY A 202 3.29 9.32 14.44
C GLY A 202 1.95 8.98 13.77
N SER A 203 1.06 8.29 14.49
CA SER A 203 -0.31 7.98 14.06
C SER A 203 -1.37 8.79 14.79
N ARG A 204 -1.19 9.08 16.08
CA ARG A 204 -2.15 9.89 16.87
C ARG A 204 -2.34 11.30 16.31
N GLU A 205 -1.24 11.97 15.95
CA GLU A 205 -1.29 13.33 15.41
C GLU A 205 -2.06 13.43 14.08
N PRO A 206 -1.72 12.66 13.03
CA PRO A 206 -2.48 12.71 11.78
C PRO A 206 -3.93 12.26 11.95
N ALA A 207 -4.22 11.26 12.79
CA ALA A 207 -5.58 10.83 13.09
C ALA A 207 -6.41 11.97 13.72
N ALA A 208 -5.86 12.67 14.71
CA ALA A 208 -6.51 13.80 15.35
C ALA A 208 -6.75 14.97 14.37
N ALA A 209 -5.77 15.29 13.54
CA ALA A 209 -5.87 16.37 12.57
C ALA A 209 -6.93 16.09 11.49
N LEU A 210 -6.95 14.87 10.96
CA LEU A 210 -7.94 14.42 9.98
C LEU A 210 -9.35 14.44 10.57
N LYS A 211 -9.51 13.93 11.81
CA LYS A 211 -10.80 13.94 12.52
C LYS A 211 -11.29 15.35 12.77
N ALA A 212 -10.41 16.25 13.20
CA ALA A 212 -10.75 17.66 13.42
C ALA A 212 -11.17 18.39 12.14
N ALA A 213 -10.67 17.93 10.98
CA ALA A 213 -11.05 18.44 9.66
C ALA A 213 -12.33 17.78 9.09
N GLY A 214 -12.98 16.86 9.81
CA GLY A 214 -14.19 16.17 9.36
C GLY A 214 -13.93 15.07 8.30
N ALA A 215 -12.68 14.58 8.19
CA ALA A 215 -12.34 13.52 7.27
C ALA A 215 -12.91 12.15 7.72
N ASP A 216 -13.15 11.24 6.75
CA ASP A 216 -13.46 9.84 7.04
C ASP A 216 -12.19 9.11 7.47
N VAL A 217 -11.89 9.18 8.77
CA VAL A 217 -10.71 8.58 9.37
C VAL A 217 -11.07 7.64 10.51
N ARG A 218 -10.51 6.43 10.47
CA ARG A 218 -10.49 5.46 11.56
C ARG A 218 -9.09 5.37 12.14
N TYR A 219 -8.98 5.20 13.43
CA TYR A 219 -7.72 4.95 14.12
C TYR A 219 -7.88 3.80 15.10
N SER A 220 -7.04 2.77 14.95
CA SER A 220 -6.94 1.64 15.84
C SER A 220 -5.57 1.62 16.50
N GLU A 221 -5.52 1.97 17.78
CA GLU A 221 -4.36 1.78 18.62
C GLU A 221 -4.48 0.40 19.28
N LEU A 222 -3.54 -0.48 18.93
CA LEU A 222 -3.60 -1.90 19.31
C LEU A 222 -2.92 -2.07 20.67
N LEU A 223 -3.75 -2.27 21.72
CA LEU A 223 -3.32 -2.33 23.10
C LEU A 223 -2.27 -3.41 23.33
N GLY A 224 -1.18 -3.05 24.01
CA GLY A 224 -0.09 -3.96 24.37
C GLY A 224 0.78 -4.42 23.21
N LEU A 225 0.47 -4.04 21.96
CA LEU A 225 1.32 -4.38 20.82
C LEU A 225 2.47 -3.38 20.64
N ASN A 226 3.65 -3.94 20.35
CA ASN A 226 4.85 -3.20 19.98
C ASN A 226 4.80 -2.91 18.46
N HIS A 227 5.97 -2.74 17.83
CA HIS A 227 6.11 -2.31 16.43
C HIS A 227 5.38 -3.22 15.43
N ASN A 228 5.39 -4.54 15.63
CA ASN A 228 4.62 -5.46 14.79
C ASN A 228 3.11 -5.37 15.07
N SER A 229 2.49 -4.29 14.60
CA SER A 229 1.04 -4.09 14.61
C SER A 229 0.37 -4.53 13.30
N TRP A 230 1.15 -4.79 12.26
CA TRP A 230 0.65 -5.13 10.94
C TRP A 230 0.08 -6.54 10.83
N ASP A 231 0.62 -7.51 11.58
CA ASP A 231 0.07 -8.88 11.56
C ASP A 231 -1.37 -8.87 12.09
N ALA A 232 -1.63 -8.16 13.19
CA ALA A 232 -2.98 -8.00 13.73
C ALA A 232 -3.89 -7.21 12.78
N ALA A 233 -3.39 -6.15 12.16
CA ALA A 233 -4.15 -5.34 11.20
C ALA A 233 -4.57 -6.19 9.99
N TYR A 234 -3.64 -6.86 9.34
CA TYR A 234 -3.95 -7.70 8.17
C TYR A 234 -4.70 -8.99 8.52
N ALA A 235 -4.65 -9.48 9.77
CA ALA A 235 -5.48 -10.59 10.22
C ALA A 235 -6.94 -10.17 10.55
N SER A 236 -7.26 -8.89 10.60
CA SER A 236 -8.60 -8.40 10.97
C SER A 236 -9.63 -8.57 9.85
N ASP A 237 -10.71 -9.29 10.12
CA ASP A 237 -11.86 -9.41 9.20
C ASP A 237 -12.57 -8.08 9.00
N GLU A 238 -12.60 -7.23 10.03
CA GLU A 238 -13.20 -5.91 9.94
C GLU A 238 -12.41 -5.01 8.99
N PHE A 239 -11.07 -5.07 9.07
CA PHE A 239 -10.18 -4.35 8.13
C PHE A 239 -10.46 -4.77 6.68
N VAL A 240 -10.48 -6.07 6.40
CA VAL A 240 -10.71 -6.59 5.06
C VAL A 240 -12.06 -6.16 4.51
N ARG A 241 -13.13 -6.32 5.31
CA ARG A 241 -14.47 -5.87 4.89
C ARG A 241 -14.53 -4.38 4.64
N TRP A 242 -13.94 -3.57 5.53
CA TRP A 242 -13.90 -2.12 5.36
C TRP A 242 -13.15 -1.72 4.10
N LEU A 243 -11.96 -2.29 3.86
CA LEU A 243 -11.11 -1.93 2.73
C LEU A 243 -11.85 -2.16 1.41
N PHE A 244 -12.40 -3.36 1.21
CA PHE A 244 -13.07 -3.70 -0.05
C PHE A 244 -14.47 -3.08 -0.23
N ALA A 245 -15.02 -2.47 0.81
CA ALA A 245 -16.23 -1.65 0.72
C ALA A 245 -15.95 -0.23 0.18
N GLN A 246 -14.69 0.22 0.17
CA GLN A 246 -14.33 1.55 -0.30
C GLN A 246 -14.27 1.59 -1.83
N GLN A 247 -14.84 2.67 -2.39
CA GLN A 247 -14.85 2.91 -3.83
C GLN A 247 -14.78 4.41 -4.11
N ARG A 248 -13.97 4.80 -5.08
CA ARG A 248 -13.98 6.18 -5.56
C ARG A 248 -15.25 6.48 -6.36
N PRO A 249 -15.72 7.71 -6.35
CA PRO A 249 -16.82 8.16 -7.21
C PRO A 249 -16.59 7.89 -8.70
#